data_6af40b799c28ed1524353987150982b4
#
_entry.id   6af40b799c28ed1524353987150982b4
#
_cell.length_a   1.000
_cell.length_b   1.000
_cell.length_c   1.000
_cell.angle_alpha   90.00
_cell.angle_beta   90.00
_cell.angle_gamma   90.00
#
_symmetry.space_group_name_H-M   'P 1'
#
loop_
_entity.id
_entity.type
_entity.pdbx_description
1 polymer ?
#
loop_
_entity_poly.entity_id
_entity_poly.type
_entity_poly.pdbx_seq_one_letter_code
_entity_poly.pdbx_strand_id
1 'polypeptide(L)'
;MKWSEGMMGDQSGKVAIVTGSNTGIGFHMARALASNGAMVIMACRNQEKAGAAMRRILEEFPGSEVSTSVLDLADLSSVRSFSEGFASESSRLDILINNAGVMIPPKSFTKDGFELQFGTNHLGHFALTGHLLPILEKTEGSRVVTVSSIAHNPGVIDFDDLNGERKRYSKWGFYSQSKIANLTFSLELARRLEESGSGVSAIASHPGYSATDLQRYSLFWRFLNLIVAIPAKRGAEATLYAATEEGALEYPYWGPTGVIEMRGRTGRAKINRKASDETVARKLWKVSEDLTGVSFLSEG
;
A
#
# COMPACT_ATOMS: atom_id res chain seq x y z
N MET A 1 -10.63 -2.98 -18.88
CA MET A 1 -11.85 -2.16 -18.59
C MET A 1 -11.50 -0.68 -18.69
N LYS A 2 -12.45 0.20 -19.06
CA LYS A 2 -12.23 1.67 -19.08
C LYS A 2 -12.81 2.27 -17.80
N TRP A 3 -12.24 1.88 -16.65
CA TRP A 3 -12.62 2.46 -15.37
C TRP A 3 -11.80 3.73 -15.08
N SER A 4 -12.40 4.69 -14.42
CA SER A 4 -11.77 5.92 -13.96
C SER A 4 -12.42 6.38 -12.66
N GLU A 5 -11.76 7.26 -11.92
CA GLU A 5 -12.25 7.85 -10.65
C GLU A 5 -13.72 8.31 -10.70
N GLY A 6 -14.14 8.92 -11.83
CA GLY A 6 -15.54 9.37 -12.01
C GLY A 6 -16.59 8.26 -12.15
N MET A 7 -16.17 6.99 -12.15
CA MET A 7 -17.08 5.82 -12.18
C MET A 7 -17.17 5.16 -10.79
N MET A 8 -16.43 5.65 -9.81
CA MET A 8 -16.53 5.17 -8.43
C MET A 8 -17.94 5.44 -7.89
N GLY A 9 -18.54 4.40 -7.33
CA GLY A 9 -19.84 4.53 -6.65
C GLY A 9 -19.74 5.32 -5.36
N ASP A 10 -20.89 5.60 -4.76
CA ASP A 10 -21.00 6.26 -3.45
C ASP A 10 -20.23 5.49 -2.37
N GLN A 11 -19.41 6.19 -1.62
CA GLN A 11 -18.62 5.66 -0.50
C GLN A 11 -19.09 6.22 0.86
N SER A 12 -20.26 6.86 0.91
CA SER A 12 -20.81 7.42 2.14
C SER A 12 -20.97 6.35 3.23
N GLY A 13 -20.61 6.71 4.46
CA GLY A 13 -20.62 5.82 5.61
C GLY A 13 -19.46 4.82 5.67
N LYS A 14 -18.53 4.84 4.71
CA LYS A 14 -17.29 4.05 4.76
C LYS A 14 -16.14 4.82 5.38
N VAL A 15 -15.30 4.11 6.11
CA VAL A 15 -14.07 4.63 6.73
C VAL A 15 -12.87 4.08 5.98
N ALA A 16 -11.98 4.96 5.51
CA ALA A 16 -10.80 4.59 4.76
C ALA A 16 -9.52 5.14 5.39
N ILE A 17 -8.52 4.29 5.57
CA ILE A 17 -7.14 4.69 5.91
C ILE A 17 -6.28 4.62 4.66
N VAL A 18 -5.58 5.73 4.34
CA VAL A 18 -4.63 5.78 3.23
C VAL A 18 -3.25 6.17 3.75
N THR A 19 -2.29 5.23 3.72
CA THR A 19 -0.93 5.52 4.18
C THR A 19 -0.15 6.34 3.14
N GLY A 20 0.64 7.33 3.60
CA GLY A 20 1.46 8.17 2.73
C GLY A 20 0.68 9.04 1.76
N SER A 21 -0.47 9.55 2.19
CA SER A 21 -1.43 10.28 1.36
C SER A 21 -1.22 11.80 1.29
N ASN A 22 -0.13 12.32 1.83
CA ASN A 22 0.18 13.75 1.78
C ASN A 22 0.68 14.24 0.41
N THR A 23 1.01 13.34 -0.52
CA THR A 23 1.51 13.68 -1.86
C THR A 23 1.29 12.53 -2.86
N GLY A 24 1.49 12.80 -4.15
CA GLY A 24 1.53 11.79 -5.20
C GLY A 24 0.25 10.98 -5.34
N ILE A 25 0.39 9.69 -5.55
CA ILE A 25 -0.72 8.76 -5.79
C ILE A 25 -1.62 8.66 -4.56
N GLY A 26 -1.02 8.60 -3.36
CA GLY A 26 -1.77 8.53 -2.10
C GLY A 26 -2.70 9.73 -1.89
N PHE A 27 -2.25 10.94 -2.25
CA PHE A 27 -3.10 12.14 -2.22
C PHE A 27 -4.32 12.00 -3.14
N HIS A 28 -4.12 11.51 -4.36
CA HIS A 28 -5.23 11.34 -5.30
C HIS A 28 -6.20 10.24 -4.86
N MET A 29 -5.71 9.18 -4.19
CA MET A 29 -6.59 8.17 -3.59
C MET A 29 -7.44 8.75 -2.45
N ALA A 30 -6.81 9.45 -1.50
CA ALA A 30 -7.51 10.10 -0.40
C ALA A 30 -8.56 11.10 -0.89
N ARG A 31 -8.15 11.94 -1.86
CA ARG A 31 -9.01 12.92 -2.52
C ARG A 31 -10.23 12.26 -3.19
N ALA A 32 -10.02 11.20 -3.95
CA ALA A 32 -11.08 10.50 -4.67
C ALA A 32 -12.08 9.82 -3.72
N LEU A 33 -11.60 9.16 -2.67
CA LEU A 33 -12.45 8.55 -1.65
C LEU A 33 -13.28 9.61 -0.92
N ALA A 34 -12.65 10.71 -0.50
CA ALA A 34 -13.33 11.82 0.18
C ALA A 34 -14.38 12.50 -0.70
N SER A 35 -14.07 12.73 -1.99
CA SER A 35 -15.03 13.33 -2.94
C SER A 35 -16.24 12.44 -3.25
N ASN A 36 -16.16 11.14 -2.92
CA ASN A 36 -17.28 10.19 -3.05
C ASN A 36 -17.93 9.82 -1.70
N GLY A 37 -17.68 10.60 -0.64
CA GLY A 37 -18.39 10.51 0.63
C GLY A 37 -17.73 9.65 1.71
N ALA A 38 -16.58 9.05 1.47
CA ALA A 38 -15.89 8.30 2.51
C ALA A 38 -15.28 9.24 3.58
N MET A 39 -15.32 8.83 4.84
CA MET A 39 -14.44 9.37 5.88
C MET A 39 -13.03 8.89 5.65
N VAL A 40 -12.07 9.80 5.43
CA VAL A 40 -10.69 9.46 5.06
C VAL A 40 -9.70 9.88 6.12
N ILE A 41 -8.93 8.91 6.64
CA ILE A 41 -7.80 9.14 7.53
C ILE A 41 -6.51 9.13 6.70
N MET A 42 -5.87 10.28 6.58
CA MET A 42 -4.58 10.46 5.90
C MET A 42 -3.45 10.11 6.89
N ALA A 43 -3.02 8.84 6.88
CA ALA A 43 -1.99 8.33 7.77
C ALA A 43 -0.58 8.65 7.23
N CYS A 44 0.09 9.65 7.80
CA CYS A 44 1.32 10.21 7.27
C CYS A 44 2.35 10.52 8.36
N ARG A 45 3.64 10.38 8.03
CA ARG A 45 4.73 10.72 8.94
C ARG A 45 4.86 12.23 9.19
N ASN A 46 4.72 13.04 8.16
CA ASN A 46 4.85 14.50 8.25
C ASN A 46 3.47 15.14 8.34
N GLN A 47 3.09 15.60 9.52
CA GLN A 47 1.77 16.16 9.79
C GLN A 47 1.55 17.53 9.16
N GLU A 48 2.58 18.36 9.02
CA GLU A 48 2.48 19.66 8.35
C GLU A 48 2.07 19.47 6.88
N LYS A 49 2.77 18.56 6.17
CA LYS A 49 2.44 18.23 4.78
C LYS A 49 1.08 17.53 4.66
N ALA A 50 0.72 16.67 5.61
CA ALA A 50 -0.58 16.02 5.64
C ALA A 50 -1.71 17.03 5.83
N GLY A 51 -1.56 17.97 6.78
CA GLY A 51 -2.51 19.04 7.01
C GLY A 51 -2.67 19.97 5.81
N ALA A 52 -1.56 20.29 5.11
CA ALA A 52 -1.64 21.06 3.87
C ALA A 52 -2.38 20.32 2.75
N ALA A 53 -2.15 19.01 2.62
CA ALA A 53 -2.85 18.17 1.65
C ALA A 53 -4.34 18.02 1.99
N MET A 54 -4.66 17.82 3.26
CA MET A 54 -6.04 17.78 3.76
C MET A 54 -6.80 19.07 3.43
N ARG A 55 -6.22 20.24 3.72
CA ARG A 55 -6.86 21.53 3.40
C ARG A 55 -7.17 21.64 1.91
N ARG A 56 -6.29 21.22 1.03
CA ARG A 56 -6.54 21.20 -0.43
C ARG A 56 -7.74 20.34 -0.81
N ILE A 57 -7.93 19.19 -0.14
CA ILE A 57 -9.12 18.34 -0.38
C ILE A 57 -10.37 19.04 0.10
N LEU A 58 -10.36 19.63 1.30
CA LEU A 58 -11.49 20.33 1.88
C LEU A 58 -11.85 21.63 1.12
N GLU A 59 -10.88 22.32 0.53
CA GLU A 59 -11.11 23.46 -0.36
C GLU A 59 -11.80 23.03 -1.66
N GLU A 60 -11.41 21.89 -2.23
CA GLU A 60 -12.03 21.35 -3.45
C GLU A 60 -13.40 20.71 -3.21
N PHE A 61 -13.58 20.07 -2.05
CA PHE A 61 -14.80 19.37 -1.64
C PHE A 61 -15.22 19.78 -0.22
N PRO A 62 -15.86 20.96 -0.07
CA PRO A 62 -16.37 21.41 1.22
C PRO A 62 -17.42 20.41 1.76
N GLY A 63 -17.24 19.97 3.00
CA GLY A 63 -18.13 18.98 3.61
C GLY A 63 -17.63 17.53 3.54
N SER A 64 -16.51 17.26 2.87
CA SER A 64 -15.85 15.95 2.97
C SER A 64 -15.29 15.71 4.37
N GLU A 65 -15.35 14.47 4.83
CA GLU A 65 -14.80 14.05 6.12
C GLU A 65 -13.36 13.55 5.93
N VAL A 66 -12.38 14.43 6.17
CA VAL A 66 -10.96 14.12 6.04
C VAL A 66 -10.22 14.53 7.29
N SER A 67 -9.41 13.63 7.83
CA SER A 67 -8.53 13.87 8.98
C SER A 67 -7.10 13.43 8.69
N THR A 68 -6.16 13.86 9.52
CA THR A 68 -4.76 13.41 9.45
C THR A 68 -4.35 12.74 10.74
N SER A 69 -3.55 11.68 10.65
CA SER A 69 -2.98 11.02 11.81
C SER A 69 -1.50 10.67 11.59
N VAL A 70 -0.71 10.71 12.66
CA VAL A 70 0.72 10.41 12.63
C VAL A 70 0.92 8.93 12.42
N LEU A 71 1.65 8.56 11.36
CA LEU A 71 2.09 7.20 11.12
C LEU A 71 3.47 7.20 10.46
N ASP A 72 4.50 6.74 11.19
CA ASP A 72 5.80 6.41 10.61
C ASP A 72 5.96 4.90 10.49
N LEU A 73 5.88 4.38 9.27
CA LEU A 73 6.05 2.95 8.98
C LEU A 73 7.51 2.47 9.15
N ALA A 74 8.45 3.38 9.36
CA ALA A 74 9.83 3.07 9.72
C ALA A 74 10.04 3.00 11.26
N ASP A 75 8.97 2.96 12.03
CA ASP A 75 8.96 2.84 13.50
C ASP A 75 7.76 1.99 13.92
N LEU A 76 8.00 0.73 14.29
CA LEU A 76 6.94 -0.18 14.74
C LEU A 76 6.17 0.33 15.96
N SER A 77 6.81 1.13 16.82
CA SER A 77 6.12 1.77 17.94
C SER A 77 5.10 2.81 17.47
N SER A 78 5.41 3.55 16.38
CA SER A 78 4.47 4.47 15.74
C SER A 78 3.30 3.74 15.09
N VAL A 79 3.58 2.59 14.43
CA VAL A 79 2.54 1.74 13.85
C VAL A 79 1.56 1.25 14.91
N ARG A 80 2.08 0.75 16.03
CA ARG A 80 1.26 0.31 17.17
C ARG A 80 0.40 1.45 17.71
N SER A 81 1.04 2.58 18.07
CA SER A 81 0.33 3.74 18.65
C SER A 81 -0.78 4.28 17.73
N PHE A 82 -0.50 4.34 16.41
CA PHE A 82 -1.53 4.72 15.43
C PHE A 82 -2.70 3.75 15.44
N SER A 83 -2.43 2.45 15.43
CA SER A 83 -3.47 1.41 15.38
C SER A 83 -4.32 1.38 16.65
N GLU A 84 -3.68 1.50 17.81
CA GLU A 84 -4.38 1.58 19.11
C GLU A 84 -5.23 2.85 19.23
N GLY A 85 -4.70 4.01 18.78
CA GLY A 85 -5.44 5.26 18.74
C GLY A 85 -6.65 5.15 17.83
N PHE A 86 -6.49 4.64 16.61
CA PHE A 86 -7.61 4.42 15.70
C PHE A 86 -8.67 3.47 16.28
N ALA A 87 -8.24 2.36 16.88
CA ALA A 87 -9.13 1.37 17.49
C ALA A 87 -9.92 1.91 18.68
N SER A 88 -9.40 2.92 19.39
CA SER A 88 -10.10 3.57 20.50
C SER A 88 -11.18 4.56 20.04
N GLU A 89 -11.03 5.12 18.83
CA GLU A 89 -11.91 6.16 18.28
C GLU A 89 -12.91 5.61 17.26
N SER A 90 -12.61 4.48 16.60
CA SER A 90 -13.44 3.90 15.56
C SER A 90 -13.65 2.41 15.76
N SER A 91 -14.89 1.97 15.58
CA SER A 91 -15.28 0.54 15.55
C SER A 91 -15.39 -0.02 14.13
N ARG A 92 -15.12 0.80 13.10
CA ARG A 92 -15.29 0.46 11.67
C ARG A 92 -14.07 0.85 10.84
N LEU A 93 -13.66 -0.03 9.94
CA LEU A 93 -12.67 0.24 8.90
C LEU A 93 -13.03 -0.56 7.64
N ASP A 94 -13.47 0.14 6.61
CA ASP A 94 -13.90 -0.48 5.36
C ASP A 94 -12.74 -0.67 4.38
N ILE A 95 -11.81 0.28 4.35
CA ILE A 95 -10.74 0.31 3.35
C ILE A 95 -9.40 0.66 4.02
N LEU A 96 -8.45 -0.27 3.96
CA LEU A 96 -7.06 -0.01 4.32
C LEU A 96 -6.21 0.00 3.04
N ILE A 97 -5.64 1.15 2.68
CA ILE A 97 -4.72 1.26 1.55
C ILE A 97 -3.27 1.38 2.04
N ASN A 98 -2.53 0.28 1.93
CA ASN A 98 -1.09 0.19 2.19
C ASN A 98 -0.30 0.77 0.99
N ASN A 99 -0.25 2.11 0.90
CA ASN A 99 0.33 2.84 -0.24
C ASN A 99 1.71 3.41 0.04
N ALA A 100 1.98 3.88 1.26
CA ALA A 100 3.23 4.55 1.59
C ALA A 100 4.47 3.74 1.17
N GLY A 101 5.55 4.44 0.90
CA GLY A 101 6.80 3.76 0.59
C GLY A 101 7.94 4.72 0.32
N VAL A 102 9.14 4.19 0.39
CA VAL A 102 10.37 4.87 0.01
C VAL A 102 11.00 4.13 -1.18
N MET A 103 11.64 4.86 -2.08
CA MET A 103 12.22 4.31 -3.31
C MET A 103 13.65 4.79 -3.48
N ILE A 104 14.58 3.84 -3.60
CA ILE A 104 16.00 4.01 -3.88
C ILE A 104 16.75 5.09 -3.05
N PRO A 105 16.45 5.25 -1.74
CA PRO A 105 17.23 6.12 -0.87
C PRO A 105 18.68 5.60 -0.73
N PRO A 106 19.61 6.39 -0.19
CA PRO A 106 20.85 5.83 0.33
C PRO A 106 20.58 4.72 1.34
N LYS A 107 21.51 3.75 1.47
CA LYS A 107 21.38 2.70 2.49
C LYS A 107 21.18 3.32 3.86
N SER A 108 20.13 2.96 4.52
CA SER A 108 19.77 3.38 5.88
C SER A 108 18.81 2.36 6.49
N PHE A 109 18.51 2.54 7.77
CA PHE A 109 17.71 1.59 8.52
C PHE A 109 16.50 2.28 9.14
N THR A 110 15.46 1.50 9.42
CA THR A 110 14.33 1.92 10.25
C THR A 110 14.78 2.08 11.70
N LYS A 111 13.93 2.64 12.55
CA LYS A 111 14.19 2.75 13.99
C LYS A 111 14.38 1.38 14.64
N ASP A 112 13.74 0.35 14.08
CA ASP A 112 13.80 -1.03 14.57
C ASP A 112 14.98 -1.82 13.96
N GLY A 113 15.85 -1.18 13.15
CA GLY A 113 17.07 -1.78 12.60
C GLY A 113 16.88 -2.56 11.30
N PHE A 114 15.74 -2.44 10.60
CA PHE A 114 15.52 -3.06 9.28
C PHE A 114 16.01 -2.17 8.16
N GLU A 115 16.45 -2.78 7.03
CA GLU A 115 16.73 -2.02 5.83
C GLU A 115 15.52 -1.13 5.47
N LEU A 116 15.77 0.15 5.18
CA LEU A 116 14.74 1.17 5.16
C LEU A 116 13.60 0.87 4.17
N GLN A 117 13.90 0.31 2.98
CA GLN A 117 12.85 0.04 1.98
C GLN A 117 12.04 -1.21 2.35
N PHE A 118 12.70 -2.28 2.78
CA PHE A 118 12.00 -3.48 3.24
C PHE A 118 11.20 -3.22 4.50
N GLY A 119 11.81 -2.53 5.48
CA GLY A 119 11.16 -2.17 6.74
C GLY A 119 9.92 -1.28 6.53
N THR A 120 10.08 -0.16 5.80
CA THR A 120 8.98 0.80 5.59
C THR A 120 7.90 0.27 4.66
N ASN A 121 8.32 -0.29 3.49
CA ASN A 121 7.36 -0.63 2.43
C ASN A 121 6.60 -1.93 2.74
N HIS A 122 7.24 -2.88 3.46
CA HIS A 122 6.67 -4.19 3.76
C HIS A 122 6.40 -4.39 5.25
N LEU A 123 7.42 -4.43 6.12
CA LEU A 123 7.23 -4.79 7.53
C LEU A 123 6.29 -3.85 8.28
N GLY A 124 6.42 -2.53 8.04
CA GLY A 124 5.52 -1.53 8.62
C GLY A 124 4.06 -1.74 8.21
N HIS A 125 3.80 -2.07 6.93
CA HIS A 125 2.44 -2.38 6.48
C HIS A 125 1.94 -3.75 6.94
N PHE A 126 2.83 -4.74 7.06
CA PHE A 126 2.48 -6.03 7.66
C PHE A 126 1.99 -5.82 9.09
N ALA A 127 2.76 -5.12 9.92
CA ALA A 127 2.38 -4.82 11.29
C ALA A 127 1.10 -3.99 11.39
N LEU A 128 0.96 -2.95 10.55
CA LEU A 128 -0.24 -2.11 10.48
C LEU A 128 -1.49 -2.95 10.17
N THR A 129 -1.39 -3.82 9.17
CA THR A 129 -2.50 -4.70 8.77
C THR A 129 -2.87 -5.64 9.90
N GLY A 130 -1.89 -6.28 10.57
CA GLY A 130 -2.15 -7.18 11.69
C GLY A 130 -2.83 -6.48 12.87
N HIS A 131 -2.38 -5.26 13.23
CA HIS A 131 -3.01 -4.50 14.31
C HIS A 131 -4.44 -4.03 13.98
N LEU A 132 -4.73 -3.73 12.71
CA LEU A 132 -6.06 -3.25 12.28
C LEU A 132 -7.00 -4.38 11.86
N LEU A 133 -6.51 -5.61 11.73
CA LEU A 133 -7.33 -6.75 11.28
C LEU A 133 -8.58 -6.98 12.15
N PRO A 134 -8.53 -6.88 13.50
CA PRO A 134 -9.72 -7.09 14.32
C PRO A 134 -10.87 -6.09 14.04
N ILE A 135 -10.57 -4.89 13.54
CA ILE A 135 -11.59 -3.91 13.15
C ILE A 135 -12.07 -4.20 11.72
N LEU A 136 -11.17 -4.56 10.82
CA LEU A 136 -11.51 -4.97 9.46
C LEU A 136 -12.46 -6.18 9.48
N GLU A 137 -12.22 -7.18 10.32
CA GLU A 137 -13.06 -8.37 10.45
C GLU A 137 -14.48 -8.08 10.99
N LYS A 138 -14.61 -7.02 11.80
CA LYS A 138 -15.93 -6.57 12.28
C LYS A 138 -16.70 -5.75 11.26
N THR A 139 -16.05 -5.33 10.17
CA THR A 139 -16.60 -4.48 9.12
C THR A 139 -16.92 -5.31 7.88
N GLU A 140 -18.21 -5.53 7.63
CA GLU A 140 -18.64 -6.32 6.47
C GLU A 140 -18.13 -5.74 5.14
N GLY A 141 -17.55 -6.60 4.30
CA GLY A 141 -17.02 -6.22 2.99
C GLY A 141 -15.76 -5.35 3.02
N SER A 142 -15.07 -5.33 4.16
CA SER A 142 -13.82 -4.57 4.30
C SER A 142 -12.71 -5.09 3.39
N ARG A 143 -11.77 -4.20 3.03
CA ARG A 143 -10.70 -4.51 2.08
C ARG A 143 -9.35 -3.97 2.54
N VAL A 144 -8.32 -4.78 2.33
CA VAL A 144 -6.91 -4.38 2.43
C VAL A 144 -6.33 -4.32 1.02
N VAL A 145 -5.92 -3.12 0.57
CA VAL A 145 -5.29 -2.95 -0.74
C VAL A 145 -3.82 -2.62 -0.57
N THR A 146 -2.95 -3.50 -1.03
CA THR A 146 -1.49 -3.32 -0.89
C THR A 146 -0.87 -2.87 -2.21
N VAL A 147 -0.19 -1.72 -2.18
CA VAL A 147 0.44 -1.14 -3.38
C VAL A 147 1.83 -1.73 -3.61
N SER A 148 1.94 -2.52 -4.67
CA SER A 148 3.19 -3.03 -5.21
C SER A 148 3.75 -2.08 -6.29
N SER A 149 4.49 -2.59 -7.26
CA SER A 149 5.08 -1.88 -8.40
C SER A 149 5.47 -2.85 -9.49
N ILE A 150 5.58 -2.42 -10.74
CA ILE A 150 6.24 -3.19 -11.81
C ILE A 150 7.68 -3.60 -11.45
N ALA A 151 8.31 -2.90 -10.49
CA ALA A 151 9.61 -3.25 -9.94
C ALA A 151 9.63 -4.59 -9.18
N HIS A 152 8.47 -5.20 -8.89
CA HIS A 152 8.41 -6.55 -8.32
C HIS A 152 8.95 -7.62 -9.29
N ASN A 153 8.89 -7.39 -10.61
CA ASN A 153 9.27 -8.37 -11.62
C ASN A 153 10.72 -8.87 -11.48
N PRO A 154 11.76 -8.02 -11.36
CA PRO A 154 13.13 -8.47 -11.10
C PRO A 154 13.36 -8.82 -9.62
N GLY A 155 12.39 -8.60 -8.73
CA GLY A 155 12.52 -8.79 -7.29
C GLY A 155 12.81 -10.25 -6.89
N VAL A 156 13.58 -10.39 -5.84
CA VAL A 156 13.83 -11.64 -5.13
C VAL A 156 13.87 -11.32 -3.64
N ILE A 157 13.21 -12.13 -2.83
CA ILE A 157 13.29 -11.99 -1.36
C ILE A 157 14.50 -12.80 -0.90
N ASP A 158 15.56 -12.11 -0.52
CA ASP A 158 16.79 -12.73 0.00
C ASP A 158 16.66 -12.89 1.52
N PHE A 159 16.11 -14.01 1.94
CA PHE A 159 15.91 -14.31 3.37
C PHE A 159 17.20 -14.41 4.18
N ASP A 160 18.33 -14.62 3.53
CA ASP A 160 19.62 -14.72 4.20
C ASP A 160 20.28 -13.35 4.39
N ASP A 161 19.77 -12.30 3.71
CA ASP A 161 20.34 -10.95 3.77
C ASP A 161 19.28 -9.85 3.59
N LEU A 162 18.20 -9.90 4.37
CA LEU A 162 17.11 -8.92 4.31
C LEU A 162 17.55 -7.47 4.60
N ASN A 163 18.65 -7.30 5.31
CA ASN A 163 19.22 -5.99 5.67
C ASN A 163 20.35 -5.52 4.75
N GLY A 164 20.80 -6.36 3.80
CA GLY A 164 21.90 -6.01 2.89
C GLY A 164 23.23 -5.84 3.61
N GLU A 165 23.52 -6.70 4.60
CA GLU A 165 24.73 -6.64 5.42
C GLU A 165 25.83 -7.57 4.87
N ARG A 166 25.45 -8.63 4.15
CA ARG A 166 26.36 -9.67 3.66
C ARG A 166 26.79 -9.43 2.22
N LYS A 167 25.93 -8.83 1.38
CA LYS A 167 26.18 -8.59 -0.05
C LYS A 167 26.32 -7.10 -0.33
N ARG A 168 26.88 -6.76 -1.51
CA ARG A 168 26.93 -5.37 -1.97
C ARG A 168 25.50 -4.83 -2.08
N TYR A 169 25.20 -3.78 -1.32
CA TYR A 169 23.89 -3.15 -1.30
C TYR A 169 23.51 -2.55 -2.66
N SER A 170 22.34 -2.93 -3.15
CA SER A 170 21.73 -2.39 -4.37
C SER A 170 20.43 -1.69 -4.04
N LYS A 171 20.38 -0.36 -4.18
CA LYS A 171 19.17 0.43 -3.92
C LYS A 171 17.95 -0.09 -4.70
N TRP A 172 18.14 -0.43 -5.98
CA TRP A 172 17.11 -1.01 -6.83
C TRP A 172 16.74 -2.44 -6.44
N GLY A 173 17.74 -3.25 -6.07
CA GLY A 173 17.50 -4.61 -5.60
C GLY A 173 16.59 -4.61 -4.37
N PHE A 174 16.89 -3.77 -3.38
CA PHE A 174 16.08 -3.65 -2.16
C PHE A 174 14.70 -3.04 -2.41
N TYR A 175 14.59 -2.08 -3.33
CA TYR A 175 13.27 -1.60 -3.75
C TYR A 175 12.45 -2.73 -4.39
N SER A 176 13.03 -3.46 -5.33
CA SER A 176 12.37 -4.59 -5.99
C SER A 176 12.00 -5.70 -4.99
N GLN A 177 12.91 -6.00 -4.02
CA GLN A 177 12.64 -6.92 -2.91
C GLN A 177 11.42 -6.47 -2.09
N SER A 178 11.34 -5.20 -1.70
CA SER A 178 10.20 -4.68 -0.95
C SER A 178 8.89 -4.76 -1.73
N LYS A 179 8.94 -4.60 -3.06
CA LYS A 179 7.73 -4.60 -3.91
C LYS A 179 7.26 -6.00 -4.27
N ILE A 180 8.17 -6.97 -4.44
CA ILE A 180 7.75 -8.38 -4.53
C ILE A 180 7.22 -8.88 -3.18
N ALA A 181 7.81 -8.47 -2.06
CA ALA A 181 7.30 -8.80 -0.73
C ALA A 181 5.87 -8.28 -0.51
N ASN A 182 5.57 -7.05 -0.98
CA ASN A 182 4.20 -6.51 -0.91
C ASN A 182 3.20 -7.33 -1.73
N LEU A 183 3.57 -7.76 -2.94
CA LEU A 183 2.70 -8.61 -3.76
C LEU A 183 2.50 -9.98 -3.12
N THR A 184 3.59 -10.63 -2.69
CA THR A 184 3.55 -11.92 -2.00
C THR A 184 2.72 -11.85 -0.72
N PHE A 185 2.91 -10.81 0.09
CA PHE A 185 2.11 -10.55 1.29
C PHE A 185 0.61 -10.44 0.98
N SER A 186 0.24 -9.67 -0.04
CA SER A 186 -1.17 -9.49 -0.39
C SER A 186 -1.83 -10.79 -0.85
N LEU A 187 -1.10 -11.62 -1.62
CA LEU A 187 -1.60 -12.93 -2.07
C LEU A 187 -1.73 -13.91 -0.90
N GLU A 188 -0.75 -13.94 -0.01
CA GLU A 188 -0.79 -14.80 1.18
C GLU A 188 -1.85 -14.34 2.18
N LEU A 189 -2.02 -13.02 2.35
CA LEU A 189 -3.09 -12.47 3.18
C LEU A 189 -4.46 -12.91 2.66
N ALA A 190 -4.70 -12.83 1.34
CA ALA A 190 -5.96 -13.28 0.74
C ALA A 190 -6.21 -14.77 1.01
N ARG A 191 -5.20 -15.63 0.85
CA ARG A 191 -5.28 -17.08 1.12
C ARG A 191 -5.64 -17.35 2.58
N ARG A 192 -4.95 -16.70 3.54
CA ARG A 192 -5.18 -16.90 4.98
C ARG A 192 -6.55 -16.38 5.43
N LEU A 193 -7.00 -15.26 4.88
CA LEU A 193 -8.34 -14.74 5.14
C LEU A 193 -9.43 -15.71 4.65
N GLU A 194 -9.26 -16.29 3.46
CA GLU A 194 -10.17 -17.31 2.94
C GLU A 194 -10.17 -18.58 3.82
N GLU A 195 -9.00 -19.08 4.20
CA GLU A 195 -8.87 -20.26 5.07
C GLU A 195 -9.46 -20.05 6.47
N SER A 196 -9.36 -18.84 7.01
CA SER A 196 -9.97 -18.48 8.31
C SER A 196 -11.48 -18.23 8.24
N GLY A 197 -12.06 -18.18 7.04
CA GLY A 197 -13.47 -17.81 6.85
C GLY A 197 -13.73 -16.32 7.10
N SER A 198 -12.71 -15.46 7.06
CA SER A 198 -12.84 -14.02 7.26
C SER A 198 -13.60 -13.35 6.10
N GLY A 199 -14.45 -12.36 6.42
CA GLY A 199 -15.14 -11.55 5.42
C GLY A 199 -14.26 -10.44 4.80
N VAL A 200 -13.01 -10.29 5.26
CA VAL A 200 -12.05 -9.30 4.74
C VAL A 200 -11.47 -9.75 3.41
N SER A 201 -11.36 -8.84 2.45
CA SER A 201 -10.71 -9.12 1.17
C SER A 201 -9.33 -8.47 1.09
N ALA A 202 -8.33 -9.19 0.58
CA ALA A 202 -6.99 -8.65 0.33
C ALA A 202 -6.69 -8.63 -1.17
N ILE A 203 -6.27 -7.47 -1.70
CA ILE A 203 -6.02 -7.26 -3.12
C ILE A 203 -4.73 -6.47 -3.28
N ALA A 204 -3.89 -6.85 -4.23
CA ALA A 204 -2.73 -6.06 -4.62
C ALA A 204 -3.06 -5.11 -5.78
N SER A 205 -2.30 -4.02 -5.86
CA SER A 205 -2.36 -3.11 -7.01
C SER A 205 -0.98 -2.56 -7.35
N HIS A 206 -0.82 -2.03 -8.57
CA HIS A 206 0.33 -1.19 -8.90
C HIS A 206 -0.07 -0.03 -9.82
N PRO A 207 0.59 1.13 -9.65
CA PRO A 207 0.22 2.36 -10.35
C PRO A 207 0.76 2.44 -11.79
N GLY A 208 1.49 1.44 -12.27
CA GLY A 208 2.33 1.58 -13.45
C GLY A 208 3.53 2.49 -13.19
N TYR A 209 3.97 3.23 -14.21
CA TYR A 209 5.04 4.20 -14.10
C TYR A 209 4.46 5.61 -13.93
N SER A 210 4.32 6.05 -12.67
CA SER A 210 3.72 7.34 -12.33
C SER A 210 4.78 8.33 -11.85
N ALA A 211 4.63 9.61 -12.26
CA ALA A 211 5.43 10.71 -11.72
C ALA A 211 5.05 10.96 -10.26
N THR A 212 5.96 10.66 -9.35
CA THR A 212 5.76 10.89 -7.92
C THR A 212 7.02 11.44 -7.26
N ASP A 213 6.88 12.07 -6.10
CA ASP A 213 8.01 12.56 -5.29
C ASP A 213 8.96 11.44 -4.80
N LEU A 214 8.59 10.18 -4.98
CA LEU A 214 9.44 9.03 -4.67
C LEU A 214 10.76 9.02 -5.47
N GLN A 215 10.81 9.71 -6.63
CA GLN A 215 11.97 9.74 -7.53
C GLN A 215 12.93 10.91 -7.25
N ARG A 216 12.77 11.63 -6.15
CA ARG A 216 13.56 12.82 -5.78
C ARG A 216 15.07 12.58 -5.65
N TYR A 217 15.51 11.34 -5.52
CA TYR A 217 16.92 10.97 -5.34
C TYR A 217 17.70 10.75 -6.64
N SER A 218 17.10 10.94 -7.85
CA SER A 218 17.77 10.70 -9.13
C SER A 218 17.40 11.73 -10.21
N LEU A 219 18.37 12.51 -10.69
CA LEU A 219 18.21 13.49 -11.77
C LEU A 219 17.83 12.83 -13.11
N PHE A 220 18.36 11.63 -13.39
CA PHE A 220 18.05 10.87 -14.61
C PHE A 220 16.57 10.50 -14.70
N TRP A 221 15.97 10.05 -13.59
CA TRP A 221 14.56 9.70 -13.54
C TRP A 221 13.64 10.93 -13.61
N ARG A 222 14.10 12.09 -13.12
CA ARG A 222 13.35 13.35 -13.28
C ARG A 222 13.20 13.75 -14.75
N PHE A 223 14.22 13.49 -15.59
CA PHE A 223 14.16 13.76 -17.03
C PHE A 223 13.25 12.75 -17.76
N LEU A 224 13.32 11.47 -17.43
CA LEU A 224 12.48 10.42 -18.00
C LEU A 224 10.98 10.62 -17.65
N ASN A 225 10.69 11.20 -16.48
CA ASN A 225 9.33 11.52 -16.04
C ASN A 225 8.57 12.44 -17.01
N LEU A 226 9.26 13.35 -17.68
CA LEU A 226 8.64 14.28 -18.63
C LEU A 226 8.07 13.55 -19.88
N ILE A 227 8.57 12.36 -20.18
CA ILE A 227 8.24 11.64 -21.43
C ILE A 227 7.38 10.41 -21.19
N VAL A 228 7.61 9.68 -20.08
CA VAL A 228 7.04 8.32 -19.86
C VAL A 228 6.07 8.23 -18.70
N ALA A 229 6.20 9.10 -17.69
CA ALA A 229 5.37 9.00 -16.50
C ALA A 229 3.91 9.41 -16.77
N ILE A 230 2.99 8.64 -16.20
CA ILE A 230 1.57 9.01 -16.18
C ILE A 230 1.30 9.98 -15.01
N PRO A 231 0.30 10.86 -15.12
CA PRO A 231 -0.12 11.70 -14.01
C PRO A 231 -0.46 10.84 -12.77
N ALA A 232 -0.08 11.32 -11.57
CA ALA A 232 -0.33 10.60 -10.32
C ALA A 232 -1.82 10.26 -10.11
N LYS A 233 -2.73 11.11 -10.59
CA LYS A 233 -4.18 10.86 -10.60
C LYS A 233 -4.53 9.54 -11.32
N ARG A 234 -3.96 9.29 -12.50
CA ARG A 234 -4.15 8.03 -13.22
C ARG A 234 -3.47 6.84 -12.55
N GLY A 235 -2.34 7.08 -11.86
CA GLY A 235 -1.69 6.05 -11.07
C GLY A 235 -2.53 5.54 -9.90
N ALA A 236 -3.46 6.36 -9.40
CA ALA A 236 -4.38 5.98 -8.34
C ALA A 236 -5.51 5.03 -8.81
N GLU A 237 -5.86 5.04 -10.09
CA GLU A 237 -7.06 4.37 -10.61
C GLU A 237 -7.10 2.86 -10.31
N ALA A 238 -5.99 2.14 -10.49
CA ALA A 238 -5.97 0.70 -10.24
C ALA A 238 -6.16 0.35 -8.76
N THR A 239 -5.59 1.16 -7.86
CA THR A 239 -5.74 0.99 -6.41
C THR A 239 -7.16 1.35 -5.96
N LEU A 240 -7.73 2.43 -6.50
CA LEU A 240 -9.11 2.83 -6.22
C LEU A 240 -10.09 1.76 -6.72
N TYR A 241 -9.89 1.24 -7.93
CA TYR A 241 -10.69 0.12 -8.46
C TYR A 241 -10.63 -1.09 -7.50
N ALA A 242 -9.44 -1.48 -7.07
CA ALA A 242 -9.26 -2.57 -6.12
C ALA A 242 -9.96 -2.30 -4.77
N ALA A 243 -9.99 -1.04 -4.33
CA ALA A 243 -10.56 -0.65 -3.05
C ALA A 243 -12.10 -0.56 -3.06
N THR A 244 -12.72 -0.22 -4.19
CA THR A 244 -14.14 0.19 -4.20
C THR A 244 -15.05 -0.68 -5.07
N GLU A 245 -14.52 -1.32 -6.11
CA GLU A 245 -15.35 -2.05 -7.07
C GLU A 245 -15.54 -3.52 -6.70
N GLU A 246 -16.76 -4.04 -6.82
CA GLU A 246 -17.03 -5.46 -6.59
C GLU A 246 -16.30 -6.37 -7.58
N GLY A 247 -16.24 -5.96 -8.85
CA GLY A 247 -15.51 -6.71 -9.89
C GLY A 247 -14.00 -6.83 -9.63
N ALA A 248 -13.46 -6.08 -8.67
CA ALA A 248 -12.07 -6.21 -8.26
C ALA A 248 -11.80 -7.50 -7.46
N LEU A 249 -12.81 -8.05 -6.81
CA LEU A 249 -12.71 -9.30 -6.04
C LEU A 249 -12.46 -10.53 -6.92
N GLU A 250 -12.71 -10.44 -8.21
CA GLU A 250 -12.51 -11.54 -9.16
C GLU A 250 -11.03 -11.85 -9.47
N TYR A 251 -10.11 -10.95 -9.08
CA TYR A 251 -8.69 -11.13 -9.38
C TYR A 251 -7.81 -10.43 -8.35
N PRO A 252 -6.72 -11.05 -7.86
CA PRO A 252 -5.98 -10.55 -6.72
C PRO A 252 -4.98 -9.42 -7.02
N TYR A 253 -4.77 -9.02 -8.30
CA TYR A 253 -3.77 -8.01 -8.65
C TYR A 253 -4.18 -7.12 -9.81
N TRP A 254 -4.26 -5.80 -9.58
CA TRP A 254 -4.74 -4.83 -10.56
C TRP A 254 -3.68 -3.78 -10.90
N GLY A 255 -3.63 -3.39 -12.18
CA GLY A 255 -2.68 -2.39 -12.68
C GLY A 255 -3.04 -1.92 -14.09
N PRO A 256 -2.22 -1.05 -14.71
CA PRO A 256 -2.39 -0.66 -16.11
C PRO A 256 -2.08 -1.82 -17.05
N THR A 257 -2.90 -2.02 -18.08
CA THR A 257 -2.79 -3.15 -19.04
C THR A 257 -2.09 -2.81 -20.35
N GLY A 258 -1.45 -1.65 -20.45
CA GLY A 258 -0.70 -1.26 -21.65
C GLY A 258 0.69 -1.88 -21.72
N VAL A 259 1.53 -1.34 -22.59
CA VAL A 259 2.87 -1.87 -22.86
C VAL A 259 3.68 -1.98 -21.57
N ILE A 260 4.10 -3.21 -21.25
CA ILE A 260 4.89 -3.58 -20.05
C ILE A 260 4.20 -3.10 -18.74
N GLU A 261 2.88 -2.93 -18.76
CA GLU A 261 2.10 -2.45 -17.60
C GLU A 261 2.55 -1.09 -17.04
N MET A 262 3.30 -0.31 -17.82
CA MET A 262 3.75 1.03 -17.42
C MET A 262 2.64 2.06 -17.48
N ARG A 263 1.73 1.93 -18.43
CA ARG A 263 0.56 2.82 -18.66
C ARG A 263 -0.57 2.04 -19.32
N GLY A 264 -1.76 2.59 -19.32
CA GLY A 264 -2.91 1.96 -19.97
C GLY A 264 -4.17 2.11 -19.14
N ARG A 265 -5.14 1.26 -19.41
CA ARG A 265 -6.40 1.16 -18.69
C ARG A 265 -6.22 0.25 -17.47
N THR A 266 -6.98 0.48 -16.42
CA THR A 266 -7.07 -0.44 -15.28
C THR A 266 -7.54 -1.82 -15.72
N GLY A 267 -6.85 -2.87 -15.30
CA GLY A 267 -7.19 -4.25 -15.59
C GLY A 267 -6.34 -5.23 -14.79
N ARG A 268 -6.48 -6.53 -15.07
CA ARG A 268 -5.74 -7.60 -14.40
C ARG A 268 -4.25 -7.48 -14.73
N ALA A 269 -3.42 -7.32 -13.70
CA ALA A 269 -1.97 -7.23 -13.82
C ALA A 269 -1.33 -8.63 -13.78
N LYS A 270 -0.13 -8.77 -14.33
CA LYS A 270 0.58 -10.05 -14.34
C LYS A 270 1.17 -10.35 -12.97
N ILE A 271 0.89 -11.53 -12.45
CA ILE A 271 1.47 -12.01 -11.20
C ILE A 271 2.79 -12.72 -11.53
N ASN A 272 3.86 -12.26 -10.89
CA ASN A 272 5.16 -12.94 -10.98
C ASN A 272 5.09 -14.30 -10.28
N ARG A 273 5.57 -15.36 -10.93
CA ARG A 273 5.59 -16.72 -10.36
C ARG A 273 6.28 -16.82 -9.00
N LYS A 274 7.32 -16.00 -8.77
CA LYS A 274 8.00 -15.96 -7.46
C LYS A 274 7.11 -15.37 -6.36
N ALA A 275 6.22 -14.44 -6.71
CA ALA A 275 5.30 -13.85 -5.74
C ALA A 275 4.14 -14.79 -5.37
N SER A 276 3.78 -15.72 -6.27
CA SER A 276 2.74 -16.73 -6.04
C SER A 276 3.28 -18.08 -5.56
N ASP A 277 4.57 -18.18 -5.24
CA ASP A 277 5.16 -19.37 -4.64
C ASP A 277 4.75 -19.45 -3.15
N GLU A 278 3.91 -20.39 -2.80
CA GLU A 278 3.39 -20.56 -1.45
C GLU A 278 4.48 -20.80 -0.41
N THR A 279 5.55 -21.50 -0.77
CA THR A 279 6.67 -21.75 0.16
C THR A 279 7.36 -20.44 0.51
N VAL A 280 7.58 -19.59 -0.49
CA VAL A 280 8.14 -18.23 -0.30
C VAL A 280 7.17 -17.36 0.50
N ALA A 281 5.88 -17.46 0.21
CA ALA A 281 4.84 -16.67 0.87
C ALA A 281 4.72 -17.00 2.37
N ARG A 282 4.64 -18.29 2.71
CA ARG A 282 4.63 -18.76 4.12
C ARG A 282 5.92 -18.38 4.86
N LYS A 283 7.08 -18.52 4.20
CA LYS A 283 8.36 -18.11 4.78
C LYS A 283 8.41 -16.60 5.03
N LEU A 284 7.93 -15.78 4.05
CA LEU A 284 7.87 -14.33 4.21
C LEU A 284 6.95 -13.95 5.38
N TRP A 285 5.79 -14.58 5.47
CA TRP A 285 4.84 -14.35 6.56
C TRP A 285 5.47 -14.60 7.91
N LYS A 286 6.04 -15.79 8.11
CA LYS A 286 6.70 -16.17 9.36
C LYS A 286 7.84 -15.23 9.72
N VAL A 287 8.69 -14.88 8.77
CA VAL A 287 9.79 -13.94 8.99
C VAL A 287 9.25 -12.54 9.35
N SER A 288 8.15 -12.11 8.73
CA SER A 288 7.52 -10.82 9.04
C SER A 288 6.93 -10.81 10.45
N GLU A 289 6.28 -11.91 10.88
CA GLU A 289 5.84 -12.07 12.27
C GLU A 289 7.00 -11.97 13.26
N ASP A 290 8.07 -12.72 13.00
CA ASP A 290 9.25 -12.77 13.89
C ASP A 290 9.96 -11.40 13.99
N LEU A 291 10.05 -10.67 12.88
CA LEU A 291 10.71 -9.36 12.83
C LEU A 291 9.84 -8.24 13.43
N THR A 292 8.53 -8.29 13.23
CA THR A 292 7.63 -7.23 13.71
C THR A 292 7.07 -7.51 15.12
N GLY A 293 7.11 -8.77 15.57
CA GLY A 293 6.43 -9.20 16.79
C GLY A 293 4.90 -9.18 16.69
N VAL A 294 4.34 -9.09 15.47
CA VAL A 294 2.90 -9.05 15.22
C VAL A 294 2.48 -10.34 14.53
N SER A 295 1.65 -11.14 15.18
CA SER A 295 1.11 -12.40 14.66
C SER A 295 -0.40 -12.30 14.47
N PHE A 296 -0.88 -12.73 13.33
CA PHE A 296 -2.29 -12.76 12.97
C PHE A 296 -2.53 -13.81 11.88
N LEU A 297 -3.74 -14.37 11.80
CA LEU A 297 -4.08 -15.44 10.85
C LEU A 297 -3.03 -16.57 10.85
N SER A 298 -2.57 -16.97 12.03
CA SER A 298 -1.58 -18.05 12.18
C SER A 298 -2.14 -19.37 11.64
N GLU A 299 -1.29 -20.15 10.95
CA GLU A 299 -1.64 -21.52 10.60
C GLU A 299 -1.81 -22.33 11.89
N GLY A 300 -2.96 -22.97 12.05
CA GLY A 300 -3.28 -23.84 13.18
C GLY A 300 -2.40 -25.09 13.24
#